data_32d51177d29edd7a03b57714551458fe
#
_entry.id   32d51177d29edd7a03b57714551458fe
#
_cell.length_a   1.000
_cell.length_b   1.000
_cell.length_c   1.000
_cell.angle_alpha   90.00
_cell.angle_beta   90.00
_cell.angle_gamma   90.00
#
_symmetry.space_group_name_H-M   'P 1'
#
loop_
_entity.id
_entity.type
_entity.pdbx_description
1 polymer ?
#
loop_
_entity_poly.entity_id
_entity_poly.type
_entity_poly.pdbx_seq_one_letter_code
_entity_poly.pdbx_strand_id
1 'polypeptide(L)'
;MKEAVEATGADASIIFVPPPFAADSIMEAADAGIKFCVAITDGIPSQDMIRVKRYMRRYRANDKMILTGPNCAGSISPGKSMMGIMPGHIYIPGNVGVIGRSGTLGYEAASQMKEAGIGISTSIGIGGDPINGSSFKDHLEIFEQDDQTKAVVIIGEIGGPQEVEAAMWAKENMTKPVIGYIAGLTAPKGRRMGHAGAIISAVGESAAEKVEILQECGVNVVPNPSSFAPIVQDVLDKAS
;
A
#
# COMPACT_ATOMS: atom_id res chain seq x y z
N MET A 1 16.14 20.13 -1.90
CA MET A 1 14.71 20.03 -1.52
C MET A 1 14.21 21.28 -0.81
N LYS A 2 14.85 21.73 0.25
CA LYS A 2 14.41 22.89 1.06
C LYS A 2 14.14 24.15 0.22
N GLU A 3 15.07 24.56 -0.64
CA GLU A 3 14.88 25.70 -1.54
C GLU A 3 13.66 25.56 -2.46
N ALA A 4 13.39 24.34 -2.95
CA ALA A 4 12.24 24.08 -3.79
C ALA A 4 10.92 24.24 -3.00
N VAL A 5 10.88 23.72 -1.77
CA VAL A 5 9.72 23.87 -0.87
C VAL A 5 9.49 25.36 -0.52
N GLU A 6 10.55 26.09 -0.18
CA GLU A 6 10.45 27.53 0.13
C GLU A 6 9.97 28.35 -1.07
N ALA A 7 10.37 27.97 -2.29
CA ALA A 7 9.98 28.70 -3.50
C ALA A 7 8.57 28.36 -4.01
N THR A 8 8.06 27.15 -3.77
CA THR A 8 6.83 26.66 -4.39
C THR A 8 5.71 26.33 -3.40
N GLY A 9 6.03 26.19 -2.11
CA GLY A 9 5.08 25.70 -1.09
C GLY A 9 4.76 24.21 -1.24
N ALA A 10 5.61 23.43 -1.94
CA ALA A 10 5.36 22.00 -2.17
C ALA A 10 5.27 21.23 -0.85
N ASP A 11 4.25 20.41 -0.70
CA ASP A 11 4.00 19.53 0.44
C ASP A 11 4.16 18.05 0.13
N ALA A 12 4.39 17.72 -1.15
CA ALA A 12 4.55 16.35 -1.64
C ALA A 12 5.79 16.20 -2.55
N SER A 13 6.40 15.01 -2.55
CA SER A 13 7.58 14.71 -3.38
C SER A 13 7.56 13.28 -3.91
N ILE A 14 8.05 13.09 -5.14
CA ILE A 14 8.28 11.77 -5.73
C ILE A 14 9.78 11.57 -5.93
N ILE A 15 10.29 10.41 -5.52
CA ILE A 15 11.70 10.05 -5.60
C ILE A 15 11.90 8.99 -6.68
N PHE A 16 12.68 9.36 -7.72
CA PHE A 16 13.10 8.49 -8.82
C PHE A 16 14.62 8.32 -8.89
N VAL A 17 15.35 8.87 -7.93
CA VAL A 17 16.82 8.80 -7.94
C VAL A 17 17.31 7.36 -7.82
N PRO A 18 18.50 7.02 -8.35
CA PRO A 18 19.08 5.70 -8.21
C PRO A 18 19.21 5.24 -6.75
N PRO A 19 19.20 3.92 -6.46
CA PRO A 19 19.16 3.38 -5.10
C PRO A 19 20.19 3.95 -4.12
N PRO A 20 21.46 4.20 -4.50
CA PRO A 20 22.46 4.74 -3.58
C PRO A 20 22.14 6.13 -3.01
N PHE A 21 21.26 6.89 -3.69
CA PHE A 21 20.89 8.26 -3.31
C PHE A 21 19.49 8.36 -2.70
N ALA A 22 18.71 7.30 -2.77
CA ALA A 22 17.29 7.33 -2.42
C ALA A 22 17.07 7.58 -0.93
N ALA A 23 17.83 6.93 -0.05
CA ALA A 23 17.71 7.12 1.39
C ALA A 23 17.99 8.58 1.83
N ASP A 24 19.03 9.19 1.26
CA ASP A 24 19.37 10.58 1.55
C ASP A 24 18.30 11.53 1.01
N SER A 25 17.75 11.27 -0.18
CA SER A 25 16.65 12.04 -0.76
C SER A 25 15.38 11.97 0.08
N ILE A 26 15.05 10.80 0.64
CA ILE A 26 13.89 10.63 1.54
C ILE A 26 14.09 11.46 2.82
N MET A 27 15.29 11.40 3.42
CA MET A 27 15.58 12.16 4.63
C MET A 27 15.60 13.67 4.37
N GLU A 28 16.13 14.11 3.22
CA GLU A 28 16.08 15.50 2.79
C GLU A 28 14.64 16.00 2.60
N ALA A 29 13.75 15.18 2.03
CA ALA A 29 12.34 15.52 1.89
C ALA A 29 11.66 15.71 3.27
N ALA A 30 11.96 14.83 4.23
CA ALA A 30 11.45 14.96 5.59
C ALA A 30 11.94 16.23 6.29
N ASP A 31 13.24 16.57 6.15
CA ASP A 31 13.84 17.81 6.71
C ASP A 31 13.27 19.08 6.06
N ALA A 32 12.86 18.99 4.80
CA ALA A 32 12.25 20.10 4.08
C ALA A 32 10.77 20.34 4.45
N GLY A 33 10.19 19.47 5.27
CA GLY A 33 8.79 19.59 5.71
C GLY A 33 7.76 19.00 4.73
N ILE A 34 8.19 18.17 3.78
CA ILE A 34 7.29 17.42 2.90
C ILE A 34 6.37 16.55 3.77
N LYS A 35 5.08 16.55 3.46
CA LYS A 35 4.06 15.79 4.20
C LYS A 35 3.81 14.41 3.60
N PHE A 36 3.89 14.29 2.28
CA PHE A 36 3.72 13.01 1.58
C PHE A 36 4.87 12.77 0.60
N CYS A 37 5.54 11.63 0.72
CA CYS A 37 6.66 11.24 -0.13
C CYS A 37 6.44 9.86 -0.72
N VAL A 38 6.61 9.75 -2.03
CA VAL A 38 6.55 8.49 -2.77
C VAL A 38 7.95 8.12 -3.25
N ALA A 39 8.48 6.98 -2.80
CA ALA A 39 9.75 6.44 -3.26
C ALA A 39 9.51 5.32 -4.28
N ILE A 40 9.66 5.63 -5.56
CA ILE A 40 9.49 4.66 -6.66
C ILE A 40 10.68 3.71 -6.75
N THR A 41 11.86 4.17 -6.39
CA THR A 41 13.14 3.47 -6.54
C THR A 41 13.08 2.05 -6.00
N ASP A 42 13.44 1.09 -6.84
CA ASP A 42 13.71 -0.32 -6.49
C ASP A 42 15.18 -0.52 -6.14
N GLY A 43 15.49 -1.53 -5.32
CA GLY A 43 16.86 -1.92 -4.99
C GLY A 43 17.53 -1.05 -3.92
N ILE A 44 16.79 -0.32 -3.10
CA ILE A 44 17.33 0.36 -1.93
C ILE A 44 17.72 -0.70 -0.88
N PRO A 45 18.97 -0.71 -0.38
CA PRO A 45 19.38 -1.65 0.65
C PRO A 45 18.50 -1.57 1.90
N SER A 46 18.11 -2.72 2.47
CA SER A 46 17.27 -2.77 3.67
C SER A 46 17.88 -2.00 4.85
N GLN A 47 19.22 -1.98 4.96
CA GLN A 47 19.93 -1.21 5.98
C GLN A 47 19.71 0.30 5.83
N ASP A 48 19.66 0.80 4.59
CA ASP A 48 19.39 2.21 4.32
C ASP A 48 17.95 2.56 4.68
N MET A 49 16.99 1.68 4.39
CA MET A 49 15.59 1.88 4.82
C MET A 49 15.43 1.82 6.34
N ILE A 50 16.18 0.98 7.05
CA ILE A 50 16.23 1.00 8.52
C ILE A 50 16.75 2.36 9.01
N ARG A 51 17.81 2.91 8.37
CA ARG A 51 18.32 4.24 8.67
C ARG A 51 17.27 5.32 8.46
N VAL A 52 16.56 5.29 7.34
CA VAL A 52 15.42 6.20 7.05
C VAL A 52 14.34 6.10 8.12
N LYS A 53 13.88 4.89 8.45
CA LYS A 53 12.83 4.69 9.49
C LYS A 53 13.26 5.23 10.86
N ARG A 54 14.54 5.04 11.23
CA ARG A 54 15.09 5.61 12.48
C ARG A 54 15.16 7.14 12.40
N TYR A 55 15.58 7.66 11.27
CA TYR A 55 15.65 9.11 11.04
C TYR A 55 14.30 9.78 11.18
N MET A 56 13.26 9.21 10.58
CA MET A 56 11.91 9.73 10.62
C MET A 56 11.25 9.70 12.01
N ARG A 57 11.76 8.91 12.96
CA ARG A 57 11.26 8.89 14.35
C ARG A 57 11.53 10.17 15.13
N ARG A 58 12.40 11.05 14.65
CA ARG A 58 12.69 12.36 15.28
C ARG A 58 11.54 13.36 15.16
N TYR A 59 10.67 13.17 14.18
CA TYR A 59 9.54 14.07 13.96
C TYR A 59 8.36 13.68 14.84
N ARG A 60 7.63 14.71 15.33
CA ARG A 60 6.38 14.52 16.06
C ARG A 60 5.32 13.93 15.13
N ALA A 61 4.29 13.30 15.66
CA ALA A 61 3.25 12.65 14.87
C ALA A 61 2.64 13.58 13.80
N ASN A 62 2.34 14.82 14.16
CA ASN A 62 1.74 15.82 13.26
C ASN A 62 2.70 16.39 12.21
N ASP A 63 4.02 16.22 12.41
CA ASP A 63 5.07 16.73 11.52
C ASP A 63 5.71 15.60 10.71
N LYS A 64 5.35 14.35 11.02
CA LYS A 64 5.93 13.18 10.39
C LYS A 64 5.42 13.04 8.96
N MET A 65 6.35 13.00 8.01
CA MET A 65 6.07 12.70 6.61
C MET A 65 5.52 11.28 6.45
N ILE A 66 4.45 11.12 5.68
CA ILE A 66 3.99 9.80 5.21
C ILE A 66 4.90 9.40 4.05
N LEU A 67 5.58 8.27 4.20
CA LEU A 67 6.44 7.70 3.16
C LEU A 67 5.80 6.45 2.58
N THR A 68 5.53 6.44 1.29
CA THR A 68 5.03 5.29 0.53
C THR A 68 6.16 4.70 -0.33
N GLY A 69 6.29 3.40 -0.35
CA GLY A 69 7.43 2.69 -0.94
C GLY A 69 8.52 2.34 0.08
N PRO A 70 9.72 1.96 -0.35
CA PRO A 70 10.25 1.99 -1.73
C PRO A 70 9.68 0.87 -2.62
N ASN A 71 10.17 0.81 -3.87
CA ASN A 71 9.77 -0.21 -4.84
C ASN A 71 8.25 -0.29 -4.99
N CYS A 72 7.61 0.84 -5.26
CA CYS A 72 6.16 0.96 -5.33
C CYS A 72 5.71 1.66 -6.61
N ALA A 73 4.43 1.49 -6.93
CA ALA A 73 3.80 2.16 -8.07
C ALA A 73 3.37 3.61 -7.77
N GLY A 74 3.36 4.00 -6.50
CA GLY A 74 2.90 5.32 -6.06
C GLY A 74 1.49 5.35 -5.53
N SER A 75 0.83 6.48 -5.69
CA SER A 75 -0.55 6.72 -5.27
C SER A 75 -1.33 7.44 -6.36
N ILE A 76 -2.61 7.07 -6.52
CA ILE A 76 -3.55 7.76 -7.40
C ILE A 76 -4.90 7.94 -6.72
N SER A 77 -5.42 9.17 -6.73
CA SER A 77 -6.81 9.49 -6.43
C SER A 77 -7.47 9.92 -7.75
N PRO A 78 -8.27 9.03 -8.38
CA PRO A 78 -8.76 9.25 -9.73
C PRO A 78 -9.56 10.55 -9.86
N GLY A 79 -9.26 11.33 -10.90
CA GLY A 79 -9.87 12.65 -11.11
C GLY A 79 -9.32 13.78 -10.23
N LYS A 80 -8.39 13.49 -9.31
CA LYS A 80 -7.78 14.47 -8.38
C LYS A 80 -6.27 14.60 -8.59
N SER A 81 -5.51 13.51 -8.32
CA SER A 81 -4.05 13.57 -8.38
C SER A 81 -3.44 12.19 -8.60
N MET A 82 -2.23 12.15 -9.13
CA MET A 82 -1.39 10.97 -9.23
C MET A 82 0.06 11.33 -8.86
N MET A 83 0.63 10.55 -7.97
CA MET A 83 2.05 10.60 -7.60
C MET A 83 2.66 9.23 -7.80
N GLY A 84 3.24 8.97 -8.96
CA GLY A 84 3.82 7.66 -9.29
C GLY A 84 3.76 7.31 -10.76
N ILE A 85 3.71 6.01 -11.04
CA ILE A 85 3.76 5.42 -12.37
C ILE A 85 2.51 4.60 -12.70
N MET A 86 1.43 4.82 -11.97
CA MET A 86 0.18 4.08 -12.16
C MET A 86 -0.49 4.43 -13.51
N PRO A 87 -1.04 3.44 -14.24
CA PRO A 87 -1.73 3.68 -15.51
C PRO A 87 -3.11 4.32 -15.27
N GLY A 88 -3.16 5.64 -15.26
CA GLY A 88 -4.37 6.40 -14.88
C GLY A 88 -5.64 6.02 -15.65
N HIS A 89 -5.52 5.48 -16.87
CA HIS A 89 -6.66 5.09 -17.71
C HIS A 89 -7.48 3.90 -17.18
N ILE A 90 -6.95 3.09 -16.26
CA ILE A 90 -7.68 1.97 -15.63
C ILE A 90 -8.41 2.38 -14.34
N TYR A 91 -8.26 3.61 -13.89
CA TYR A 91 -8.86 4.12 -12.66
C TYR A 91 -10.02 5.06 -12.97
N ILE A 92 -11.16 4.85 -12.33
CA ILE A 92 -12.30 5.77 -12.35
C ILE A 92 -12.61 6.25 -10.92
N PRO A 93 -13.07 7.51 -10.74
CA PRO A 93 -13.45 8.02 -9.43
C PRO A 93 -14.57 7.21 -8.78
N GLY A 94 -14.45 6.94 -7.47
CA GLY A 94 -15.45 6.21 -6.70
C GLY A 94 -15.15 6.15 -5.23
N ASN A 95 -15.49 5.05 -4.58
CA ASN A 95 -15.52 4.92 -3.13
C ASN A 95 -14.77 3.70 -2.57
N VAL A 96 -13.97 3.01 -3.38
CA VAL A 96 -13.16 1.87 -2.92
C VAL A 96 -11.72 2.30 -2.74
N GLY A 97 -11.18 2.15 -1.54
CA GLY A 97 -9.74 2.28 -1.28
C GLY A 97 -8.98 1.04 -1.72
N VAL A 98 -7.77 1.18 -2.24
CA VAL A 98 -6.91 0.05 -2.61
C VAL A 98 -5.53 0.23 -2.03
N ILE A 99 -5.00 -0.80 -1.36
CA ILE A 99 -3.62 -0.82 -0.84
C ILE A 99 -2.96 -2.10 -1.36
N GLY A 100 -1.84 -1.97 -2.08
CA GLY A 100 -1.15 -3.14 -2.65
C GLY A 100 0.35 -3.12 -2.46
N ARG A 101 0.96 -4.30 -2.24
CA ARG A 101 2.41 -4.47 -2.39
C ARG A 101 2.79 -4.47 -3.86
N SER A 102 2.08 -5.25 -4.67
CA SER A 102 2.31 -5.39 -6.10
C SER A 102 1.53 -4.34 -6.89
N GLY A 103 2.23 -3.57 -7.71
CA GLY A 103 1.62 -2.66 -8.68
C GLY A 103 0.72 -3.42 -9.66
N THR A 104 1.23 -4.48 -10.29
CA THR A 104 0.50 -5.25 -11.33
C THR A 104 -0.78 -5.90 -10.82
N LEU A 105 -0.79 -6.48 -9.62
CA LEU A 105 -2.02 -7.01 -9.02
C LEU A 105 -3.01 -5.90 -8.65
N GLY A 106 -2.51 -4.74 -8.23
CA GLY A 106 -3.34 -3.54 -8.02
C GLY A 106 -3.96 -3.05 -9.33
N TYR A 107 -3.23 -3.09 -10.43
CA TYR A 107 -3.75 -2.73 -11.76
C TYR A 107 -4.82 -3.71 -12.25
N GLU A 108 -4.61 -5.00 -12.03
CA GLU A 108 -5.60 -6.03 -12.34
C GLU A 108 -6.92 -5.79 -11.58
N ALA A 109 -6.83 -5.58 -10.28
CA ALA A 109 -8.00 -5.26 -9.46
C ALA A 109 -8.71 -3.98 -9.93
N ALA A 110 -7.95 -2.91 -10.21
CA ALA A 110 -8.48 -1.64 -10.68
C ALA A 110 -9.18 -1.78 -12.05
N SER A 111 -8.59 -2.55 -12.97
CA SER A 111 -9.17 -2.80 -14.31
C SER A 111 -10.49 -3.53 -14.20
N GLN A 112 -10.56 -4.61 -13.43
CA GLN A 112 -11.81 -5.37 -13.21
C GLN A 112 -12.89 -4.50 -12.56
N MET A 113 -12.53 -3.75 -11.52
CA MET A 113 -13.47 -2.84 -10.87
C MET A 113 -13.99 -1.78 -11.84
N LYS A 114 -13.12 -1.18 -12.67
CA LYS A 114 -13.53 -0.24 -13.70
C LYS A 114 -14.52 -0.84 -14.70
N GLU A 115 -14.25 -2.05 -15.19
CA GLU A 115 -15.14 -2.76 -16.13
C GLU A 115 -16.50 -3.05 -15.51
N ALA A 116 -16.56 -3.29 -14.20
CA ALA A 116 -17.80 -3.45 -13.44
C ALA A 116 -18.45 -2.12 -12.99
N GLY A 117 -17.88 -0.97 -13.35
CA GLY A 117 -18.39 0.34 -12.94
C GLY A 117 -18.10 0.72 -11.48
N ILE A 118 -17.22 -0.03 -10.80
CA ILE A 118 -16.80 0.22 -9.42
C ILE A 118 -15.62 1.21 -9.43
N GLY A 119 -15.83 2.38 -8.85
CA GLY A 119 -14.81 3.41 -8.80
C GLY A 119 -13.93 3.35 -7.55
N ILE A 120 -12.72 3.91 -7.69
CA ILE A 120 -11.69 3.94 -6.66
C ILE A 120 -11.60 5.35 -6.06
N SER A 121 -11.59 5.45 -4.72
CA SER A 121 -11.32 6.70 -4.00
C SER A 121 -9.84 7.08 -4.08
N THR A 122 -8.98 6.15 -3.66
CA THR A 122 -7.52 6.25 -3.74
C THR A 122 -6.91 4.85 -3.83
N SER A 123 -5.91 4.67 -4.70
CA SER A 123 -5.10 3.47 -4.77
C SER A 123 -3.66 3.80 -4.36
N ILE A 124 -3.09 2.96 -3.49
CA ILE A 124 -1.76 3.16 -2.90
C ILE A 124 -0.93 1.90 -3.06
N GLY A 125 0.26 2.03 -3.66
CA GLY A 125 1.25 0.98 -3.72
C GLY A 125 2.27 1.15 -2.59
N ILE A 126 2.28 0.24 -1.61
CA ILE A 126 3.26 0.29 -0.51
C ILE A 126 4.62 -0.34 -0.84
N GLY A 127 4.69 -1.08 -1.95
CA GLY A 127 5.92 -1.70 -2.45
C GLY A 127 6.19 -3.11 -1.93
N GLY A 128 7.02 -3.85 -2.69
CA GLY A 128 7.36 -5.24 -2.43
C GLY A 128 8.61 -5.46 -1.57
N ASP A 129 9.20 -4.41 -1.02
CA ASP A 129 10.38 -4.50 -0.16
C ASP A 129 10.01 -4.92 1.27
N PRO A 130 10.94 -5.56 2.02
CA PRO A 130 10.66 -6.00 3.39
C PRO A 130 10.55 -4.83 4.37
N ILE A 131 11.16 -3.68 4.08
CA ILE A 131 11.14 -2.48 4.91
C ILE A 131 10.47 -1.34 4.13
N ASN A 132 9.18 -1.15 4.37
CA ASN A 132 8.41 -0.08 3.76
C ASN A 132 8.39 1.18 4.63
N GLY A 133 8.12 2.32 4.01
CA GLY A 133 7.88 3.59 4.69
C GLY A 133 6.62 3.53 5.56
N SER A 134 5.49 3.20 4.96
CA SER A 134 4.20 2.95 5.60
C SER A 134 3.73 1.52 5.35
N SER A 135 2.91 0.99 6.27
CA SER A 135 2.35 -0.36 6.24
C SER A 135 0.90 -0.36 5.74
N PHE A 136 0.32 -1.56 5.55
CA PHE A 136 -1.12 -1.70 5.32
C PHE A 136 -1.94 -1.04 6.42
N LYS A 137 -1.57 -1.26 7.69
CA LYS A 137 -2.24 -0.68 8.84
C LYS A 137 -2.26 0.85 8.77
N ASP A 138 -1.11 1.49 8.52
CA ASP A 138 -1.02 2.95 8.46
C ASP A 138 -2.01 3.55 7.42
N HIS A 139 -2.19 2.86 6.29
CA HIS A 139 -3.14 3.30 5.25
C HIS A 139 -4.59 2.93 5.57
N LEU A 140 -4.85 1.81 6.26
CA LEU A 140 -6.20 1.50 6.74
C LEU A 140 -6.70 2.54 7.74
N GLU A 141 -5.82 3.03 8.64
CA GLU A 141 -6.14 4.14 9.56
C GLU A 141 -6.59 5.41 8.79
N ILE A 142 -5.91 5.73 7.69
CA ILE A 142 -6.27 6.88 6.84
C ILE A 142 -7.61 6.64 6.13
N PHE A 143 -7.82 5.45 5.56
CA PHE A 143 -9.06 5.11 4.86
C PHE A 143 -10.28 5.04 5.79
N GLU A 144 -10.10 4.64 7.05
CA GLU A 144 -11.19 4.68 8.03
C GLU A 144 -11.68 6.11 8.27
N GLN A 145 -10.80 7.10 8.23
CA GLN A 145 -11.14 8.52 8.40
C GLN A 145 -11.60 9.22 7.10
N ASP A 146 -11.46 8.59 5.95
CA ASP A 146 -11.85 9.18 4.66
C ASP A 146 -13.34 8.95 4.36
N ASP A 147 -14.15 10.00 4.43
CA ASP A 147 -15.59 9.94 4.17
C ASP A 147 -15.97 9.45 2.76
N GLN A 148 -15.06 9.63 1.80
CA GLN A 148 -15.27 9.16 0.42
C GLN A 148 -15.15 7.64 0.33
N THR A 149 -14.27 7.01 1.12
CA THR A 149 -14.01 5.57 1.07
C THR A 149 -15.08 4.80 1.86
N LYS A 150 -15.69 3.78 1.21
CA LYS A 150 -16.74 2.93 1.81
C LYS A 150 -16.29 1.48 2.03
N ALA A 151 -15.28 1.01 1.31
CA ALA A 151 -14.66 -0.29 1.47
C ALA A 151 -13.18 -0.21 1.11
N VAL A 152 -12.33 -1.10 1.63
CA VAL A 152 -10.90 -1.11 1.33
C VAL A 152 -10.46 -2.48 0.85
N VAL A 153 -9.78 -2.53 -0.29
CA VAL A 153 -9.12 -3.73 -0.84
C VAL A 153 -7.65 -3.71 -0.43
N ILE A 154 -7.19 -4.77 0.24
CA ILE A 154 -5.77 -5.00 0.50
C ILE A 154 -5.25 -6.14 -0.38
N ILE A 155 -4.11 -5.90 -1.03
CA ILE A 155 -3.46 -6.86 -1.93
C ILE A 155 -2.07 -7.16 -1.39
N GLY A 156 -1.98 -8.26 -0.67
CA GLY A 156 -0.76 -8.74 -0.04
C GLY A 156 -0.14 -9.93 -0.76
N GLU A 157 0.88 -10.46 -0.15
CA GLU A 157 1.64 -11.60 -0.64
C GLU A 157 2.28 -12.38 0.51
N ILE A 158 2.96 -13.46 0.20
CA ILE A 158 3.78 -14.21 1.17
C ILE A 158 4.87 -13.33 1.77
N GLY A 159 5.32 -13.69 2.99
CA GLY A 159 6.42 -13.03 3.68
C GLY A 159 5.99 -11.84 4.53
N GLY A 160 6.63 -11.73 5.68
CA GLY A 160 6.39 -10.69 6.69
C GLY A 160 4.99 -10.71 7.32
N PRO A 161 4.76 -9.98 8.40
CA PRO A 161 3.53 -10.03 9.19
C PRO A 161 2.49 -8.95 8.83
N GLN A 162 2.80 -8.02 7.93
CA GLN A 162 2.04 -6.77 7.80
C GLN A 162 0.56 -6.95 7.45
N GLU A 163 0.20 -7.94 6.62
CA GLU A 163 -1.19 -8.22 6.24
C GLU A 163 -1.98 -8.74 7.45
N VAL A 164 -1.36 -9.60 8.26
CA VAL A 164 -1.93 -10.14 9.49
C VAL A 164 -2.12 -9.03 10.54
N GLU A 165 -1.09 -8.20 10.75
CA GLU A 165 -1.16 -7.05 11.65
C GLU A 165 -2.27 -6.07 11.24
N ALA A 166 -2.40 -5.83 9.95
CA ALA A 166 -3.45 -4.97 9.39
C ALA A 166 -4.86 -5.56 9.61
N ALA A 167 -5.03 -6.87 9.36
CA ALA A 167 -6.30 -7.54 9.56
C ALA A 167 -6.74 -7.56 11.03
N MET A 168 -5.81 -7.85 11.96
CA MET A 168 -6.07 -7.80 13.39
C MET A 168 -6.47 -6.40 13.84
N TRP A 169 -5.75 -5.38 13.38
CA TRP A 169 -6.10 -4.00 13.69
C TRP A 169 -7.46 -3.60 13.12
N ALA A 170 -7.74 -3.98 11.86
CA ALA A 170 -9.01 -3.67 11.20
C ALA A 170 -10.21 -4.27 11.95
N LYS A 171 -10.09 -5.51 12.43
CA LYS A 171 -11.13 -6.19 13.22
C LYS A 171 -11.57 -5.38 14.44
N GLU A 172 -10.64 -4.68 15.07
CA GLU A 172 -10.90 -3.93 16.31
C GLU A 172 -11.26 -2.46 16.07
N ASN A 173 -10.84 -1.86 14.96
CA ASN A 173 -10.84 -0.42 14.78
C ASN A 173 -11.61 0.07 13.54
N MET A 174 -11.88 -0.78 12.54
CA MET A 174 -12.57 -0.35 11.32
C MET A 174 -14.07 -0.62 11.37
N THR A 175 -14.82 0.35 10.90
CA THR A 175 -16.25 0.23 10.59
C THR A 175 -16.49 -0.14 9.13
N LYS A 176 -15.52 0.17 8.27
CA LYS A 176 -15.59 -0.10 6.83
C LYS A 176 -15.13 -1.51 6.53
N PRO A 177 -15.83 -2.25 5.62
CA PRO A 177 -15.43 -3.60 5.27
C PRO A 177 -14.08 -3.63 4.55
N VAL A 178 -13.28 -4.65 4.88
CA VAL A 178 -12.00 -4.94 4.24
C VAL A 178 -12.14 -6.18 3.35
N ILE A 179 -11.61 -6.07 2.15
CA ILE A 179 -11.50 -7.16 1.17
C ILE A 179 -10.01 -7.48 1.00
N GLY A 180 -9.62 -8.75 1.04
CA GLY A 180 -8.22 -9.15 1.04
C GLY A 180 -7.88 -10.17 -0.04
N TYR A 181 -6.77 -9.97 -0.73
CA TYR A 181 -6.14 -10.97 -1.59
C TYR A 181 -4.69 -11.19 -1.17
N ILE A 182 -4.28 -12.46 -1.06
CA ILE A 182 -2.89 -12.83 -0.72
C ILE A 182 -2.31 -13.68 -1.86
N ALA A 183 -1.31 -13.14 -2.54
CA ALA A 183 -0.60 -13.85 -3.59
C ALA A 183 0.36 -14.91 -3.03
N GLY A 184 0.53 -16.01 -3.78
CA GLY A 184 1.55 -17.00 -3.49
C GLY A 184 1.06 -18.25 -2.75
N LEU A 185 -0.20 -18.70 -2.93
CA LEU A 185 -0.74 -19.93 -2.32
C LEU A 185 0.10 -21.18 -2.62
N THR A 186 0.78 -21.22 -3.78
CA THR A 186 1.64 -22.34 -4.20
C THR A 186 3.13 -22.06 -4.06
N ALA A 187 3.49 -20.94 -3.40
CA ALA A 187 4.89 -20.56 -3.26
C ALA A 187 5.64 -21.51 -2.30
N PRO A 188 6.84 -21.99 -2.69
CA PRO A 188 7.66 -22.84 -1.84
C PRO A 188 8.32 -22.02 -0.71
N LYS A 189 8.48 -22.67 0.46
CA LYS A 189 9.20 -22.08 1.60
C LYS A 189 10.67 -21.78 1.25
N GLY A 190 11.21 -20.68 1.79
CA GLY A 190 12.62 -20.33 1.69
C GLY A 190 13.07 -19.82 0.31
N ARG A 191 12.16 -19.63 -0.64
CA ARG A 191 12.48 -19.03 -1.95
C ARG A 191 11.85 -17.66 -2.09
N ARG A 192 12.63 -16.69 -2.59
CA ARG A 192 12.14 -15.37 -2.94
C ARG A 192 11.31 -15.45 -4.23
N MET A 193 10.09 -14.91 -4.18
CA MET A 193 9.13 -14.97 -5.27
C MET A 193 8.89 -13.58 -5.89
N GLY A 194 9.87 -13.09 -6.65
CA GLY A 194 9.83 -11.78 -7.30
C GLY A 194 10.25 -10.65 -6.37
N HIS A 195 9.38 -10.17 -5.50
CA HIS A 195 9.68 -9.10 -4.54
C HIS A 195 10.71 -9.51 -3.49
N ALA A 196 11.51 -8.55 -3.02
CA ALA A 196 12.52 -8.80 -1.99
C ALA A 196 11.90 -9.25 -0.65
N GLY A 197 10.68 -8.79 -0.34
CA GLY A 197 9.90 -9.18 0.84
C GLY A 197 9.08 -10.47 0.69
N ALA A 198 8.92 -10.97 -0.55
CA ALA A 198 8.10 -12.14 -0.85
C ALA A 198 8.87 -13.47 -0.64
N ILE A 199 9.14 -13.80 0.61
CA ILE A 199 9.82 -15.02 1.04
C ILE A 199 9.18 -15.55 2.33
N ILE A 200 8.83 -16.83 2.36
CA ILE A 200 8.33 -17.50 3.57
C ILE A 200 9.53 -17.92 4.41
N SER A 201 9.84 -17.18 5.47
CA SER A 201 10.98 -17.39 6.37
C SER A 201 10.56 -17.82 7.77
N ALA A 202 9.31 -17.58 8.16
CA ALA A 202 8.77 -17.91 9.47
C ALA A 202 7.35 -18.50 9.39
N VAL A 203 6.82 -18.95 10.50
CA VAL A 203 5.42 -19.38 10.67
C VAL A 203 4.50 -18.16 10.56
N GLY A 204 3.37 -18.30 9.89
CA GLY A 204 2.40 -17.21 9.65
C GLY A 204 2.71 -16.36 8.40
N GLU A 205 3.77 -16.67 7.66
CA GLU A 205 4.17 -15.90 6.48
C GLU A 205 3.74 -16.53 5.14
N SER A 206 3.21 -17.74 5.14
CA SER A 206 2.64 -18.34 3.93
C SER A 206 1.30 -17.71 3.58
N ALA A 207 0.93 -17.75 2.30
CA ALA A 207 -0.36 -17.20 1.86
C ALA A 207 -1.54 -17.95 2.50
N ALA A 208 -1.44 -19.26 2.69
CA ALA A 208 -2.51 -20.04 3.31
C ALA A 208 -2.75 -19.62 4.77
N GLU A 209 -1.69 -19.51 5.58
CA GLU A 209 -1.78 -19.06 6.96
C GLU A 209 -2.33 -17.63 7.06
N LYS A 210 -1.87 -16.72 6.19
CA LYS A 210 -2.40 -15.34 6.14
C LYS A 210 -3.89 -15.31 5.78
N VAL A 211 -4.32 -16.07 4.77
CA VAL A 211 -5.73 -16.15 4.36
C VAL A 211 -6.61 -16.63 5.51
N GLU A 212 -6.19 -17.66 6.24
CA GLU A 212 -6.92 -18.17 7.41
C GLU A 212 -7.11 -17.08 8.47
N ILE A 213 -6.02 -16.39 8.84
CA ILE A 213 -6.06 -15.30 9.83
C ILE A 213 -6.92 -14.12 9.34
N LEU A 214 -6.82 -13.75 8.06
CA LEU A 214 -7.64 -12.68 7.48
C LEU A 214 -9.14 -13.01 7.59
N GLN A 215 -9.52 -14.26 7.31
CA GLN A 215 -10.91 -14.73 7.45
C GLN A 215 -11.39 -14.69 8.91
N GLU A 216 -10.57 -15.12 9.86
CA GLU A 216 -10.86 -15.03 11.30
C GLU A 216 -11.00 -13.57 11.79
N CYS A 217 -10.35 -12.66 11.11
CA CYS A 217 -10.48 -11.21 11.36
C CYS A 217 -11.68 -10.56 10.66
N GLY A 218 -12.48 -11.32 9.89
CA GLY A 218 -13.66 -10.81 9.19
C GLY A 218 -13.35 -10.13 7.84
N VAL A 219 -12.15 -10.32 7.31
CA VAL A 219 -11.79 -9.83 5.97
C VAL A 219 -12.44 -10.71 4.90
N ASN A 220 -13.07 -10.09 3.90
CA ASN A 220 -13.68 -10.78 2.76
C ASN A 220 -12.58 -11.21 1.78
N VAL A 221 -12.22 -12.49 1.80
CA VAL A 221 -11.08 -12.98 1.01
C VAL A 221 -11.45 -13.22 -0.44
N VAL A 222 -10.66 -12.64 -1.35
CA VAL A 222 -10.72 -12.90 -2.79
C VAL A 222 -9.94 -14.18 -3.09
N PRO A 223 -10.58 -15.23 -3.66
CA PRO A 223 -9.93 -16.53 -3.82
C PRO A 223 -8.90 -16.58 -4.96
N ASN A 224 -9.05 -15.73 -5.96
CA ASN A 224 -8.14 -15.64 -7.11
C ASN A 224 -8.19 -14.24 -7.73
N PRO A 225 -7.16 -13.83 -8.49
CA PRO A 225 -7.08 -12.48 -9.03
C PRO A 225 -8.22 -12.07 -9.97
N SER A 226 -8.90 -13.04 -10.62
CA SER A 226 -10.00 -12.74 -11.54
C SER A 226 -11.35 -12.49 -10.84
N SER A 227 -11.37 -12.51 -9.51
CA SER A 227 -12.62 -12.41 -8.72
C SER A 227 -12.70 -11.10 -7.91
N PHE A 228 -11.88 -10.10 -8.18
CA PHE A 228 -11.93 -8.84 -7.44
C PHE A 228 -13.28 -8.13 -7.57
N ALA A 229 -13.71 -7.85 -8.79
CA ALA A 229 -14.92 -7.06 -9.01
C ALA A 229 -16.19 -7.69 -8.40
N PRO A 230 -16.52 -8.98 -8.62
CA PRO A 230 -17.73 -9.56 -8.02
C PRO A 230 -17.68 -9.59 -6.50
N ILE A 231 -16.53 -9.82 -5.86
CA ILE A 231 -16.43 -9.81 -4.40
C ILE A 231 -16.57 -8.39 -3.85
N VAL A 232 -15.93 -7.40 -4.49
CA VAL A 232 -16.05 -6.00 -4.08
C VAL A 232 -17.49 -5.52 -4.22
N GLN A 233 -18.17 -5.86 -5.32
CA GLN A 233 -19.58 -5.49 -5.51
C GLN A 233 -20.48 -6.10 -4.42
N ASP A 234 -20.35 -7.40 -4.14
CA ASP A 234 -21.13 -8.08 -3.09
C ASP A 234 -20.93 -7.42 -1.71
N VAL A 235 -19.71 -7.03 -1.39
CA VAL A 235 -19.38 -6.34 -0.13
C VAL A 235 -19.99 -4.94 -0.07
N LEU A 236 -19.94 -4.18 -1.15
CA LEU A 236 -20.55 -2.84 -1.22
C LEU A 236 -22.07 -2.89 -1.10
N ASP A 237 -22.71 -3.88 -1.75
CA ASP A 237 -24.16 -4.07 -1.70
C ASP A 237 -24.65 -4.42 -0.28
N LYS A 238 -23.86 -5.16 0.48
CA LYS A 238 -24.15 -5.51 1.88
C LYS A 238 -23.90 -4.36 2.87
N ALA A 239 -23.04 -3.41 2.51
CA ALA A 239 -22.69 -2.27 3.35
C ALA A 239 -23.56 -1.02 3.09
N SER A 240 -24.42 -1.06 2.06
CA SER A 240 -25.37 0.02 1.70
C SER A 240 -26.67 -0.11 2.45
#